data_3f0ee5fa4ab40e800cc6d18bd180db48
#
_entry.id   3f0ee5fa4ab40e800cc6d18bd180db48
#
_cell.length_a   1.000
_cell.length_b   1.000
_cell.length_c   1.000
_cell.angle_alpha   90.00
_cell.angle_beta   90.00
_cell.angle_gamma   90.00
#
_symmetry.space_group_name_H-M   'P 1'
#
loop_
_entity.id
_entity.type
_entity.pdbx_description
1 polymer ?
#
loop_
_entity_poly.entity_id
_entity_poly.type
_entity_poly.pdbx_seq_one_letter_code
_entity_poly.pdbx_strand_id
1 'polypeptide(L)'
;MDSNIDLPDKLAPRLNTTTPLGQALISMFKSVEAELVAENAETGAVKVIIFGGCAVHLYTNHRVSTDVDAEIFEACLPVGFNLRALLAEVPEHFFDEKSGRLMELNYDLKYNTSFGPIHEDYWTRSHPLEAFRKESPLQVHIAAPVDIAISKLGRATDQDISDIMALMRAGFILTAELRRLAMQAIDVYVGNKEPPTSVLTHILQDYLEDTDVEAC
;
A
#
# COMPACT_ATOMS: atom_id res chain seq x y z
N MET A 1 -10.75 16.06 30.45
CA MET A 1 -12.03 15.54 29.89
C MET A 1 -11.75 15.23 28.46
N ASP A 2 -11.20 14.03 28.23
CA ASP A 2 -10.87 13.57 26.89
C ASP A 2 -12.15 13.08 26.22
N SER A 3 -12.66 13.88 25.31
CA SER A 3 -13.76 13.47 24.44
C SER A 3 -13.20 12.48 23.42
N ASN A 4 -13.28 11.20 23.76
CA ASN A 4 -13.15 10.10 22.81
C ASN A 4 -14.30 10.24 21.81
N ILE A 5 -14.04 10.87 20.67
CA ILE A 5 -14.96 10.82 19.54
C ILE A 5 -14.79 9.40 18.97
N ASP A 6 -15.70 8.51 19.36
CA ASP A 6 -15.87 7.21 18.69
C ASP A 6 -16.18 7.50 17.21
N LEU A 7 -15.15 7.42 16.38
CA LEU A 7 -15.34 7.36 14.93
C LEU A 7 -16.10 6.06 14.62
N PRO A 8 -17.18 6.13 13.82
CA PRO A 8 -17.91 4.92 13.46
C PRO A 8 -16.95 3.91 12.86
N ASP A 9 -17.12 2.65 13.28
CA ASP A 9 -16.41 1.48 12.76
C ASP A 9 -16.40 1.57 11.23
N LYS A 10 -15.29 2.03 10.65
CA LYS A 10 -15.18 2.13 9.19
C LYS A 10 -15.22 0.70 8.68
N LEU A 11 -16.32 0.31 8.03
CA LEU A 11 -16.38 -0.94 7.29
C LEU A 11 -15.09 -1.08 6.48
N ALA A 12 -14.49 -2.29 6.54
CA ALA A 12 -13.30 -2.58 5.75
C ALA A 12 -13.52 -2.13 4.29
N PRO A 13 -12.59 -1.38 3.71
CA PRO A 13 -12.77 -0.84 2.36
C PRO A 13 -12.94 -1.98 1.35
N ARG A 14 -13.93 -1.86 0.47
CA ARG A 14 -14.09 -2.83 -0.61
C ARG A 14 -12.96 -2.65 -1.62
N LEU A 15 -12.07 -3.64 -1.67
CA LEU A 15 -10.91 -3.62 -2.55
C LEU A 15 -11.22 -4.16 -3.94
N ASN A 16 -10.56 -3.65 -4.97
CA ASN A 16 -10.69 -4.07 -6.37
C ASN A 16 -9.89 -5.36 -6.65
N THR A 17 -10.13 -6.41 -5.86
CA THR A 17 -9.43 -7.71 -5.97
C THR A 17 -9.84 -8.54 -7.17
N THR A 18 -10.97 -8.24 -7.79
CA THR A 18 -11.49 -8.96 -8.97
C THR A 18 -11.00 -8.41 -10.31
N THR A 19 -10.28 -7.29 -10.31
CA THR A 19 -9.63 -6.75 -11.50
C THR A 19 -8.48 -7.65 -11.98
N PRO A 20 -8.08 -7.61 -13.27
CA PRO A 20 -6.95 -8.40 -13.75
C PRO A 20 -5.67 -8.23 -12.91
N LEU A 21 -5.31 -6.99 -12.56
CA LEU A 21 -4.16 -6.72 -11.67
C LEU A 21 -4.39 -7.27 -10.26
N GLY A 22 -5.59 -7.11 -9.69
CA GLY A 22 -5.92 -7.65 -8.37
C GLY A 22 -5.80 -9.17 -8.30
N GLN A 23 -6.23 -9.87 -9.36
CA GLN A 23 -6.10 -11.32 -9.47
C GLN A 23 -4.64 -11.76 -9.64
N ALA A 24 -3.86 -11.06 -10.48
CA ALA A 24 -2.43 -11.35 -10.64
C ALA A 24 -1.67 -11.16 -9.32
N LEU A 25 -1.97 -10.09 -8.57
CA LEU A 25 -1.37 -9.85 -7.25
C LEU A 25 -1.69 -10.97 -6.26
N ILE A 26 -2.95 -11.42 -6.21
CA ILE A 26 -3.36 -12.54 -5.37
C ILE A 26 -2.65 -13.83 -5.82
N SER A 27 -2.58 -14.11 -7.12
CA SER A 27 -1.91 -15.29 -7.68
C SER A 27 -0.44 -15.33 -7.29
N MET A 28 0.29 -14.21 -7.45
CA MET A 28 1.70 -14.09 -7.03
C MET A 28 1.90 -14.51 -5.57
N PHE A 29 1.15 -13.94 -4.65
CA PHE A 29 1.29 -14.27 -3.24
C PHE A 29 0.72 -15.66 -2.87
N LYS A 30 -0.22 -16.20 -3.65
CA LYS A 30 -0.66 -17.60 -3.48
C LYS A 30 0.44 -18.59 -3.86
N SER A 31 1.26 -18.29 -4.86
CA SER A 31 2.43 -19.09 -5.20
C SER A 31 3.46 -19.08 -4.05
N VAL A 32 3.70 -17.92 -3.44
CA VAL A 32 4.56 -17.81 -2.25
C VAL A 32 3.98 -18.58 -1.06
N GLU A 33 2.66 -18.47 -0.81
CA GLU A 33 1.97 -19.21 0.26
C GLU A 33 2.13 -20.72 0.07
N ALA A 34 1.98 -21.22 -1.16
CA ALA A 34 2.09 -22.65 -1.46
C ALA A 34 3.49 -23.19 -1.14
N GLU A 35 4.55 -22.47 -1.47
CA GLU A 35 5.93 -22.87 -1.13
C GLU A 35 6.17 -22.85 0.39
N LEU A 36 5.68 -21.83 1.10
CA LEU A 36 5.79 -21.78 2.56
C LEU A 36 5.05 -22.95 3.23
N VAL A 37 3.88 -23.34 2.71
CA VAL A 37 3.13 -24.51 3.18
C VAL A 37 3.89 -25.81 2.88
N ALA A 38 4.48 -25.96 1.69
CA ALA A 38 5.27 -27.14 1.30
C ALA A 38 6.47 -27.35 2.22
N GLU A 39 7.08 -26.26 2.66
CA GLU A 39 8.20 -26.25 3.61
C GLU A 39 7.77 -26.30 5.08
N ASN A 40 6.48 -26.52 5.37
CA ASN A 40 5.90 -26.58 6.71
C ASN A 40 6.18 -25.32 7.57
N ALA A 41 6.18 -24.14 6.95
CA ALA A 41 6.31 -22.89 7.68
C ALA A 41 5.15 -22.68 8.66
N GLU A 42 5.44 -22.12 9.82
CA GLU A 42 4.45 -21.86 10.85
C GLU A 42 3.46 -20.76 10.43
N THR A 43 2.28 -20.77 11.07
CA THR A 43 1.29 -19.68 10.90
C THR A 43 1.93 -18.33 11.17
N GLY A 44 1.76 -17.39 10.22
CA GLY A 44 2.29 -16.05 10.34
C GLY A 44 3.82 -15.93 10.21
N ALA A 45 4.49 -16.96 9.64
CA ALA A 45 5.93 -16.95 9.40
C ALA A 45 6.38 -15.74 8.58
N VAL A 46 5.52 -15.26 7.67
CA VAL A 46 5.74 -14.07 6.84
C VAL A 46 4.52 -13.18 6.87
N LYS A 47 4.73 -11.89 7.10
CA LYS A 47 3.73 -10.84 6.88
C LYS A 47 4.22 -9.89 5.79
N VAL A 48 3.38 -9.60 4.82
CA VAL A 48 3.61 -8.66 3.72
C VAL A 48 2.66 -7.49 3.86
N ILE A 49 3.14 -6.27 3.70
CA ILE A 49 2.29 -5.07 3.62
C ILE A 49 2.55 -4.38 2.28
N ILE A 50 1.56 -4.40 1.40
CA ILE A 50 1.63 -3.86 0.05
C ILE A 50 1.43 -2.35 0.09
N PHE A 51 2.28 -1.63 -0.60
CA PHE A 51 2.29 -0.19 -0.82
C PHE A 51 2.16 0.15 -2.31
N GLY A 52 2.61 1.32 -2.68
CA GLY A 52 2.82 1.78 -4.05
C GLY A 52 1.60 1.75 -4.95
N GLY A 53 1.86 1.55 -6.24
CA GLY A 53 0.84 1.60 -7.28
C GLY A 53 -0.19 0.48 -7.21
N CYS A 54 0.22 -0.73 -6.80
CA CYS A 54 -0.68 -1.87 -6.61
C CYS A 54 -1.69 -1.60 -5.50
N ALA A 55 -1.26 -1.02 -4.37
CA ALA A 55 -2.17 -0.66 -3.28
C ALA A 55 -3.15 0.43 -3.71
N VAL A 56 -2.70 1.49 -4.41
CA VAL A 56 -3.58 2.52 -4.98
C VAL A 56 -4.63 1.92 -5.91
N HIS A 57 -4.22 0.98 -6.80
CA HIS A 57 -5.15 0.27 -7.68
C HIS A 57 -6.22 -0.49 -6.90
N LEU A 58 -5.82 -1.22 -5.87
CA LEU A 58 -6.77 -1.99 -5.06
C LEU A 58 -7.83 -1.11 -4.39
N TYR A 59 -7.47 0.10 -3.97
CA TYR A 59 -8.45 1.04 -3.42
C TYR A 59 -9.29 1.74 -4.50
N THR A 60 -8.68 2.23 -5.58
CA THR A 60 -9.31 3.22 -6.48
C THR A 60 -9.57 2.71 -7.90
N ASN A 61 -8.91 1.64 -8.33
CA ASN A 61 -8.84 1.22 -9.74
C ASN A 61 -8.40 2.37 -10.70
N HIS A 62 -7.68 3.35 -10.16
CA HIS A 62 -7.27 4.55 -10.89
C HIS A 62 -6.30 4.22 -12.04
N ARG A 63 -5.26 3.44 -11.74
CA ARG A 63 -4.25 2.99 -12.70
C ARG A 63 -3.77 1.58 -12.42
N VAL A 64 -3.07 0.98 -13.37
CA VAL A 64 -2.33 -0.27 -13.17
C VAL A 64 -0.89 0.00 -12.70
N SER A 65 -0.25 -1.00 -12.11
CA SER A 65 1.17 -1.04 -11.76
C SER A 65 1.76 -2.36 -12.21
N THR A 66 3.04 -2.35 -12.57
CA THR A 66 3.81 -3.54 -12.94
C THR A 66 4.75 -4.01 -11.84
N ASP A 67 4.93 -3.18 -10.82
CA ASP A 67 5.80 -3.45 -9.69
C ASP A 67 4.99 -3.56 -8.40
N VAL A 68 5.29 -4.58 -7.59
CA VAL A 68 4.71 -4.77 -6.27
C VAL A 68 5.69 -4.22 -5.24
N ASP A 69 5.38 -3.02 -4.76
CA ASP A 69 6.07 -2.38 -3.64
C ASP A 69 5.52 -2.97 -2.34
N ALA A 70 6.31 -3.69 -1.57
CA ALA A 70 5.84 -4.22 -0.29
C ALA A 70 6.94 -4.32 0.76
N GLU A 71 6.56 -4.08 2.01
CA GLU A 71 7.37 -4.35 3.20
C GLU A 71 7.14 -5.79 3.65
N ILE A 72 8.23 -6.49 4.00
CA ILE A 72 8.18 -7.89 4.45
C ILE A 72 8.69 -8.00 5.88
N PHE A 73 7.94 -8.69 6.70
CA PHE A 73 8.30 -9.06 8.06
C PHE A 73 8.43 -10.58 8.14
N GLU A 74 9.63 -11.07 8.39
CA GLU A 74 9.94 -12.48 8.57
C GLU A 74 10.01 -12.77 10.06
N ALA A 75 9.08 -13.58 10.58
CA ALA A 75 9.07 -13.99 11.99
C ALA A 75 9.87 -15.27 12.18
N CYS A 76 9.61 -16.31 11.40
CA CYS A 76 10.28 -17.61 11.50
C CYS A 76 10.21 -18.36 10.17
N LEU A 77 11.27 -18.32 9.39
CA LEU A 77 11.36 -19.08 8.13
C LEU A 77 12.01 -20.45 8.35
N PRO A 78 11.62 -21.49 7.57
CA PRO A 78 12.30 -22.78 7.56
C PRO A 78 13.80 -22.61 7.22
N VAL A 79 14.63 -23.49 7.78
CA VAL A 79 16.07 -23.45 7.57
C VAL A 79 16.39 -23.63 6.09
N GLY A 80 17.13 -22.68 5.52
CA GLY A 80 17.49 -22.69 4.10
C GLY A 80 16.45 -22.11 3.14
N PHE A 81 15.26 -21.72 3.62
CA PHE A 81 14.25 -21.04 2.80
C PHE A 81 14.71 -19.64 2.41
N ASN A 82 14.68 -19.35 1.12
CA ASN A 82 15.07 -18.03 0.60
C ASN A 82 13.85 -17.32 0.00
N LEU A 83 13.11 -16.61 0.84
CA LEU A 83 11.92 -15.86 0.44
C LEU A 83 12.20 -14.83 -0.66
N ARG A 84 13.35 -14.17 -0.57
CA ARG A 84 13.74 -13.15 -1.56
C ARG A 84 13.99 -13.73 -2.96
N ALA A 85 14.63 -14.92 -3.03
CA ALA A 85 14.79 -15.62 -4.29
C ALA A 85 13.45 -16.07 -4.86
N LEU A 86 12.56 -16.61 -4.01
CA LEU A 86 11.21 -17.02 -4.43
C LEU A 86 10.41 -15.85 -5.00
N LEU A 87 10.41 -14.70 -4.34
CA LEU A 87 9.70 -13.51 -4.83
C LEU A 87 10.20 -13.01 -6.19
N ALA A 88 11.49 -13.26 -6.51
CA ALA A 88 12.03 -12.92 -7.83
C ALA A 88 11.59 -13.91 -8.93
N GLU A 89 11.11 -15.10 -8.57
CA GLU A 89 10.78 -16.21 -9.48
C GLU A 89 9.28 -16.43 -9.68
N VAL A 90 8.43 -15.55 -9.10
CA VAL A 90 6.96 -15.64 -9.19
C VAL A 90 6.32 -14.44 -9.90
N PRO A 91 6.84 -14.00 -11.07
CA PRO A 91 6.16 -12.95 -11.84
C PRO A 91 4.79 -13.45 -12.30
N GLU A 92 3.84 -12.52 -12.39
CA GLU A 92 2.51 -12.80 -12.88
C GLU A 92 2.19 -11.95 -14.10
N HIS A 93 1.20 -12.37 -14.88
CA HIS A 93 0.79 -11.65 -16.07
C HIS A 93 -0.69 -11.27 -15.96
N PHE A 94 -1.04 -10.08 -16.41
CA PHE A 94 -2.42 -9.64 -16.49
C PHE A 94 -2.64 -8.81 -17.75
N PHE A 95 -3.87 -8.83 -18.25
CA PHE A 95 -4.27 -8.03 -19.40
C PHE A 95 -4.85 -6.70 -18.92
N ASP A 96 -4.21 -5.59 -19.30
CA ASP A 96 -4.77 -4.27 -19.04
C ASP A 96 -5.74 -3.86 -20.16
N GLU A 97 -7.02 -3.87 -19.85
CA GLU A 97 -8.08 -3.55 -20.81
C GLU A 97 -8.01 -2.10 -21.31
N LYS A 98 -7.49 -1.16 -20.50
CA LYS A 98 -7.38 0.26 -20.88
C LYS A 98 -6.32 0.49 -21.95
N SER A 99 -5.18 -0.16 -21.83
CA SER A 99 -4.09 -0.05 -22.81
C SER A 99 -4.16 -1.13 -23.91
N GLY A 100 -4.94 -2.18 -23.72
CA GLY A 100 -5.02 -3.34 -24.61
C GLY A 100 -3.73 -4.18 -24.61
N ARG A 101 -2.96 -4.18 -23.53
CA ARG A 101 -1.64 -4.84 -23.46
C ARG A 101 -1.61 -5.92 -22.39
N LEU A 102 -0.82 -6.97 -22.68
CA LEU A 102 -0.39 -7.92 -21.66
C LEU A 102 0.73 -7.26 -20.87
N MET A 103 0.55 -7.21 -19.56
CA MET A 103 1.49 -6.62 -18.59
C MET A 103 2.09 -7.73 -17.74
N GLU A 104 3.34 -7.55 -17.32
CA GLU A 104 4.02 -8.41 -16.38
C GLU A 104 4.09 -7.71 -15.02
N LEU A 105 3.68 -8.41 -13.97
CA LEU A 105 3.73 -7.96 -12.57
C LEU A 105 4.93 -8.60 -11.90
N ASN A 106 5.83 -7.80 -11.38
CA ASN A 106 7.05 -8.25 -10.71
C ASN A 106 7.08 -7.73 -9.26
N TYR A 107 7.68 -8.50 -8.34
CA TYR A 107 7.97 -8.01 -7.01
C TYR A 107 9.20 -7.06 -7.03
N ASP A 108 9.07 -5.85 -6.49
CA ASP A 108 10.21 -4.93 -6.39
C ASP A 108 11.10 -5.29 -5.20
N LEU A 109 12.16 -6.04 -5.47
CA LEU A 109 13.16 -6.44 -4.47
C LEU A 109 13.97 -5.28 -3.88
N LYS A 110 13.86 -4.07 -4.44
CA LYS A 110 14.60 -2.87 -3.97
C LYS A 110 13.74 -1.97 -3.11
N TYR A 111 12.41 -2.19 -3.14
CA TYR A 111 11.51 -1.37 -2.34
C TYR A 111 11.84 -1.50 -0.84
N ASN A 112 11.86 -0.38 -0.16
CA ASN A 112 11.82 -0.29 1.29
C ASN A 112 11.20 1.05 1.71
N THR A 113 10.63 1.07 2.91
CA THR A 113 9.92 2.25 3.45
C THR A 113 10.85 3.38 3.90
N SER A 114 12.19 3.19 3.89
CA SER A 114 13.16 4.19 4.34
C SER A 114 13.39 5.33 3.33
N PHE A 115 12.90 5.21 2.10
CA PHE A 115 13.11 6.22 1.05
C PHE A 115 12.25 7.47 1.21
N GLY A 116 11.30 7.48 2.13
CA GLY A 116 10.43 8.63 2.39
C GLY A 116 9.94 8.64 3.83
N PRO A 117 9.12 9.64 4.20
CA PRO A 117 8.43 9.63 5.47
C PRO A 117 7.53 8.39 5.56
N ILE A 118 7.49 7.76 6.71
CA ILE A 118 6.56 6.70 7.07
C ILE A 118 6.13 6.88 8.51
N HIS A 119 4.86 6.69 8.81
CA HIS A 119 4.38 6.78 10.18
C HIS A 119 4.69 5.48 10.93
N GLU A 120 5.20 5.55 12.16
CA GLU A 120 5.64 4.39 12.94
C GLU A 120 4.58 3.30 13.12
N ASP A 121 3.29 3.68 13.20
CA ASP A 121 2.17 2.76 13.37
C ASP A 121 1.52 2.29 12.05
N TYR A 122 2.14 2.49 10.89
CA TYR A 122 1.53 2.11 9.59
C TYR A 122 1.11 0.63 9.53
N TRP A 123 1.87 -0.23 10.18
CA TRP A 123 1.62 -1.67 10.19
C TRP A 123 0.36 -2.05 10.99
N THR A 124 -0.05 -1.25 12.00
CA THR A 124 -1.27 -1.47 12.78
C THR A 124 -2.52 -1.06 12.02
N ARG A 125 -2.40 -0.08 11.12
CA ARG A 125 -3.50 0.40 10.26
C ARG A 125 -3.68 -0.39 8.99
N SER A 126 -2.74 -1.31 8.66
CA SER A 126 -2.82 -2.12 7.46
C SER A 126 -4.05 -3.04 7.48
N HIS A 127 -4.67 -3.24 6.31
CA HIS A 127 -5.86 -4.06 6.15
C HIS A 127 -5.48 -5.45 5.60
N PRO A 128 -5.95 -6.54 6.21
CA PRO A 128 -5.70 -7.88 5.68
C PRO A 128 -6.39 -8.07 4.33
N LEU A 129 -5.72 -8.75 3.40
CA LEU A 129 -6.29 -9.17 2.13
C LEU A 129 -7.06 -10.48 2.37
N GLU A 130 -8.39 -10.45 2.21
CA GLU A 130 -9.30 -11.57 2.56
C GLU A 130 -9.00 -12.89 1.83
N ALA A 131 -8.25 -12.83 0.71
CA ALA A 131 -7.80 -14.01 -0.01
C ALA A 131 -6.83 -14.90 0.79
N PHE A 132 -6.27 -14.39 1.89
CA PHE A 132 -5.32 -15.09 2.75
C PHE A 132 -5.92 -15.31 4.15
N ARG A 133 -5.85 -16.55 4.63
CA ARG A 133 -6.41 -16.93 5.94
C ARG A 133 -5.49 -16.48 7.07
N LYS A 134 -6.06 -16.21 8.23
CA LYS A 134 -5.28 -15.84 9.44
C LYS A 134 -4.34 -16.96 9.90
N GLU A 135 -4.69 -18.22 9.62
CA GLU A 135 -3.92 -19.41 9.97
C GLU A 135 -2.84 -19.75 8.93
N SER A 136 -2.77 -18.98 7.83
CA SER A 136 -1.75 -19.16 6.79
C SER A 136 -0.35 -18.79 7.29
N PRO A 137 0.71 -19.46 6.81
CA PRO A 137 2.08 -19.02 7.03
C PRO A 137 2.36 -17.66 6.38
N LEU A 138 1.62 -17.28 5.34
CA LEU A 138 1.71 -15.98 4.68
C LEU A 138 0.48 -15.12 5.01
N GLN A 139 0.71 -13.97 5.62
CA GLN A 139 -0.30 -12.96 5.87
C GLN A 139 -0.06 -11.76 4.95
N VAL A 140 -0.97 -11.51 4.01
CA VAL A 140 -0.88 -10.39 3.07
C VAL A 140 -1.82 -9.29 3.50
N HIS A 141 -1.28 -8.10 3.69
CA HIS A 141 -1.99 -6.88 4.05
C HIS A 141 -1.78 -5.80 2.99
N ILE A 142 -2.62 -4.80 3.01
CA ILE A 142 -2.47 -3.57 2.23
C ILE A 142 -2.31 -2.42 3.21
N ALA A 143 -1.34 -1.55 2.96
CA ALA A 143 -1.16 -0.33 3.75
C ALA A 143 -2.45 0.52 3.73
N ALA A 144 -2.75 1.19 4.84
CA ALA A 144 -3.89 2.10 4.86
C ALA A 144 -3.69 3.23 3.84
N PRO A 145 -4.77 3.77 3.24
CA PRO A 145 -4.67 4.81 2.23
C PRO A 145 -3.83 6.02 2.66
N VAL A 146 -3.96 6.42 3.91
CA VAL A 146 -3.18 7.53 4.48
C VAL A 146 -1.68 7.21 4.54
N ASP A 147 -1.30 5.96 4.86
CA ASP A 147 0.11 5.54 4.91
C ASP A 147 0.71 5.41 3.51
N ILE A 148 -0.08 4.98 2.52
CA ILE A 148 0.31 5.01 1.11
C ILE A 148 0.60 6.46 0.68
N ALA A 149 -0.28 7.40 1.02
CA ALA A 149 -0.09 8.81 0.69
C ALA A 149 1.18 9.37 1.36
N ILE A 150 1.40 9.08 2.64
CA ILE A 150 2.59 9.55 3.39
C ILE A 150 3.87 9.01 2.74
N SER A 151 3.94 7.72 2.39
CA SER A 151 5.12 7.12 1.77
C SER A 151 5.51 7.76 0.44
N LYS A 152 4.55 8.38 -0.26
CA LYS A 152 4.76 9.05 -1.55
C LYS A 152 5.27 10.50 -1.43
N LEU A 153 5.16 11.13 -0.26
CA LEU A 153 5.59 12.53 -0.05
C LEU A 153 7.10 12.73 -0.22
N GLY A 154 7.91 11.71 0.02
CA GLY A 154 9.36 11.80 -0.09
C GLY A 154 9.85 11.90 -1.53
N ARG A 155 9.21 11.21 -2.47
CA ARG A 155 9.56 11.20 -3.90
C ARG A 155 8.78 12.24 -4.68
N ALA A 156 7.49 12.34 -4.42
CA ALA A 156 6.54 13.33 -4.93
C ALA A 156 6.61 13.58 -6.45
N THR A 157 6.72 12.52 -7.23
CA THR A 157 6.58 12.61 -8.68
C THR A 157 5.13 12.99 -9.04
N ASP A 158 4.89 13.44 -10.27
CA ASP A 158 3.54 13.74 -10.77
C ASP A 158 2.60 12.54 -10.59
N GLN A 159 3.12 11.33 -10.77
CA GLN A 159 2.37 10.10 -10.54
C GLN A 159 2.05 9.89 -9.05
N ASP A 160 2.98 10.19 -8.15
CA ASP A 160 2.74 10.07 -6.70
C ASP A 160 1.68 11.07 -6.23
N ILE A 161 1.72 12.31 -6.73
CA ILE A 161 0.70 13.33 -6.45
C ILE A 161 -0.67 12.88 -7.00
N SER A 162 -0.71 12.38 -8.24
CA SER A 162 -1.93 11.83 -8.84
C SER A 162 -2.53 10.68 -8.02
N ASP A 163 -1.69 9.77 -7.52
CA ASP A 163 -2.10 8.65 -6.68
C ASP A 163 -2.70 9.13 -5.33
N ILE A 164 -2.07 10.11 -4.69
CA ILE A 164 -2.58 10.71 -3.43
C ILE A 164 -3.94 11.38 -3.68
N MET A 165 -4.04 12.19 -4.73
CA MET A 165 -5.29 12.86 -5.09
C MET A 165 -6.41 11.87 -5.43
N ALA A 166 -6.10 10.74 -6.10
CA ALA A 166 -7.06 9.69 -6.39
C ALA A 166 -7.63 9.06 -5.12
N LEU A 167 -6.78 8.77 -4.12
CA LEU A 167 -7.20 8.26 -2.81
C LEU A 167 -8.06 9.26 -2.03
N MET A 168 -7.71 10.55 -2.08
CA MET A 168 -8.47 11.63 -1.43
C MET A 168 -9.84 11.85 -2.11
N ARG A 169 -9.90 11.95 -3.44
CA ARG A 169 -11.15 12.11 -4.20
C ARG A 169 -12.09 10.92 -4.06
N ALA A 170 -11.54 9.71 -3.88
CA ALA A 170 -12.33 8.51 -3.59
C ALA A 170 -12.83 8.46 -2.14
N GLY A 171 -12.50 9.44 -1.29
CA GLY A 171 -12.95 9.54 0.10
C GLY A 171 -12.25 8.58 1.06
N PHE A 172 -11.15 7.95 0.66
CA PHE A 172 -10.39 7.05 1.53
C PHE A 172 -9.51 7.78 2.54
N ILE A 173 -9.19 9.05 2.28
CA ILE A 173 -8.32 9.87 3.14
C ILE A 173 -9.03 11.18 3.48
N LEU A 174 -9.11 11.49 4.77
CA LEU A 174 -9.55 12.78 5.25
C LEU A 174 -8.36 13.76 5.32
N THR A 175 -8.54 14.99 4.86
CA THR A 175 -7.49 16.03 4.84
C THR A 175 -6.87 16.27 6.22
N ALA A 176 -7.69 16.29 7.28
CA ALA A 176 -7.23 16.48 8.66
C ALA A 176 -6.39 15.28 9.14
N GLU A 177 -6.77 14.05 8.79
CA GLU A 177 -6.03 12.83 9.12
C GLU A 177 -4.69 12.79 8.40
N LEU A 178 -4.68 13.06 7.08
CA LEU A 178 -3.45 13.11 6.30
C LEU A 178 -2.49 14.14 6.86
N ARG A 179 -2.96 15.37 7.11
CA ARG A 179 -2.12 16.43 7.68
C ARG A 179 -1.49 15.99 9.00
N ARG A 180 -2.29 15.45 9.92
CA ARG A 180 -1.82 15.06 11.24
C ARG A 180 -0.78 13.93 11.18
N LEU A 181 -1.09 12.83 10.49
CA LEU A 181 -0.20 11.65 10.42
C LEU A 181 1.04 11.93 9.57
N ALA A 182 0.92 12.68 8.47
CA ALA A 182 2.05 13.06 7.65
C ALA A 182 3.04 13.97 8.42
N MET A 183 2.56 14.94 9.19
CA MET A 183 3.43 15.78 10.00
C MET A 183 4.17 14.97 11.08
N GLN A 184 3.51 14.01 11.71
CA GLN A 184 4.16 13.10 12.67
C GLN A 184 5.26 12.27 11.98
N ALA A 185 4.97 11.70 10.80
CA ALA A 185 5.94 10.93 10.03
C ALA A 185 7.13 11.77 9.55
N ILE A 186 6.87 13.00 9.08
CA ILE A 186 7.92 13.94 8.66
C ILE A 186 8.78 14.37 9.85
N ASP A 187 8.20 14.52 11.04
CA ASP A 187 8.97 14.92 12.23
C ASP A 187 10.03 13.91 12.62
N VAL A 188 9.77 12.62 12.45
CA VAL A 188 10.73 11.54 12.74
C VAL A 188 11.58 11.14 11.52
N TYR A 189 11.28 11.66 10.33
CA TYR A 189 12.02 11.34 9.12
C TYR A 189 13.47 11.83 9.18
N VAL A 190 14.42 10.95 8.87
CA VAL A 190 15.87 11.22 8.97
C VAL A 190 16.38 12.06 7.78
N GLY A 191 15.64 12.09 6.65
CA GLY A 191 16.01 12.85 5.47
C GLY A 191 15.69 14.35 5.58
N ASN A 192 15.82 15.07 4.45
CA ASN A 192 15.41 16.47 4.38
C ASN A 192 13.88 16.56 4.50
N LYS A 193 13.40 17.27 5.51
CA LYS A 193 11.96 17.41 5.84
C LYS A 193 11.25 18.49 5.02
N GLU A 194 11.98 19.40 4.39
CA GLU A 194 11.41 20.53 3.66
C GLU A 194 10.61 20.09 2.41
N PRO A 195 11.14 19.22 1.51
CA PRO A 195 10.37 18.78 0.36
C PRO A 195 9.06 18.09 0.71
N PRO A 196 9.01 17.05 1.58
CA PRO A 196 7.74 16.39 1.90
C PRO A 196 6.76 17.32 2.62
N THR A 197 7.22 18.31 3.40
CA THR A 197 6.35 19.30 4.04
C THR A 197 5.73 20.24 3.01
N SER A 198 6.52 20.71 2.05
CA SER A 198 6.05 21.57 0.97
C SER A 198 5.02 20.86 0.09
N VAL A 199 5.32 19.61 -0.30
CA VAL A 199 4.43 18.76 -1.11
C VAL A 199 3.10 18.51 -0.39
N LEU A 200 3.15 18.14 0.89
CA LEU A 200 1.93 17.95 1.70
C LEU A 200 1.06 19.21 1.70
N THR A 201 1.69 20.39 1.89
CA THR A 201 0.96 21.67 1.92
C THR A 201 0.28 21.95 0.59
N HIS A 202 0.98 21.73 -0.51
CA HIS A 202 0.48 21.94 -1.87
C HIS A 202 -0.70 21.00 -2.19
N ILE A 203 -0.54 19.69 -1.91
CA ILE A 203 -1.61 18.71 -2.15
C ILE A 203 -2.89 19.07 -1.36
N LEU A 204 -2.75 19.47 -0.09
CA LEU A 204 -3.90 19.81 0.73
C LEU A 204 -4.59 21.11 0.24
N GLN A 205 -3.83 22.07 -0.28
CA GLN A 205 -4.36 23.29 -0.85
C GLN A 205 -5.11 23.00 -2.16
N ASP A 206 -4.48 22.29 -3.09
CA ASP A 206 -5.07 21.93 -4.38
C ASP A 206 -6.38 21.14 -4.20
N TYR A 207 -6.38 20.18 -3.26
CA TYR A 207 -7.59 19.39 -2.98
C TYR A 207 -8.75 20.25 -2.46
N LEU A 208 -8.48 21.25 -1.62
CA LEU A 208 -9.51 22.15 -1.09
C LEU A 208 -10.05 23.07 -2.21
N GLU A 209 -9.17 23.59 -3.07
CA GLU A 209 -9.57 24.41 -4.22
C GLU A 209 -10.44 23.63 -5.20
N ASP A 210 -10.09 22.36 -5.51
CA ASP A 210 -10.89 21.47 -6.36
C ASP A 210 -12.30 21.24 -5.78
N THR A 211 -12.41 20.97 -4.46
CA THR A 211 -13.69 20.68 -3.82
C THR A 211 -14.60 21.89 -3.70
N ASP A 212 -14.05 23.09 -3.55
CA ASP A 212 -14.84 24.33 -3.51
C ASP A 212 -15.42 24.68 -4.90
N VAL A 213 -14.72 24.33 -5.98
CA VAL A 213 -15.21 24.53 -7.36
C VAL A 213 -16.36 23.58 -7.72
N GLU A 214 -16.33 22.34 -7.23
CA GLU A 214 -17.42 21.35 -7.46
C GLU A 214 -18.69 21.65 -6.65
N ALA A 215 -18.61 22.46 -5.59
CA ALA A 215 -19.73 22.82 -4.72
C ALA A 215 -20.50 24.07 -5.19
N CYS A 216 -20.03 24.79 -6.23
CA CYS A 216 -20.68 25.95 -6.83
C CYS A 216 -21.41 25.61 -8.12
#